data_5f98c7a6afbdd894d1445613c4090f2b
#
_entry.id   5f98c7a6afbdd894d1445613c4090f2b
#
_cell.length_a   1.000
_cell.length_b   1.000
_cell.length_c   1.000
_cell.angle_alpha   90.00
_cell.angle_beta   90.00
_cell.angle_gamma   90.00
#
_symmetry.space_group_name_H-M   'P 1'
#
loop_
_entity.id
_entity.type
_entity.pdbx_description
1 polymer ?
#
loop_
_entity_poly.entity_id
_entity_poly.type
_entity_poly.pdbx_seq_one_letter_code
_entity_poly.pdbx_strand_id
1 'polypeptide(L)'
;MSALLATPAFAASLAVNIEIPRLNASEYHRPYVATWIERADNTVAGTLAVWYDVRTKTNNPEGEGTKWLKDMRQWWRRGGRELAVPVDGVTGATKPAGKHQLSFNEGTAPMPKLVPGAYKLVVEAAREVGGREVVSIPFQWPPTAATQPTATGKEELGEIKLDLKP
;
A
#
# COMPACT_ATOMS: atom_id res chain seq x y z
N MET A 1 -37.14 17.82 -28.25
CA MET A 1 -36.78 16.96 -27.08
C MET A 1 -35.33 16.54 -27.27
N SER A 2 -34.40 17.18 -26.57
CA SER A 2 -32.96 16.80 -26.62
C SER A 2 -32.73 15.73 -25.53
N ALA A 3 -32.44 14.52 -25.98
CA ALA A 3 -32.03 13.46 -25.11
C ALA A 3 -30.59 13.75 -24.65
N LEU A 4 -30.41 14.11 -23.37
CA LEU A 4 -29.12 14.13 -22.72
C LEU A 4 -28.65 12.67 -22.61
N LEU A 5 -27.71 12.29 -23.47
CA LEU A 5 -26.97 11.04 -23.31
C LEU A 5 -26.07 11.20 -22.09
N ALA A 6 -26.49 10.60 -20.98
CA ALA A 6 -25.64 10.46 -19.81
C ALA A 6 -24.45 9.57 -20.20
N THR A 7 -23.27 10.16 -20.33
CA THR A 7 -22.02 9.39 -20.42
C THR A 7 -21.86 8.61 -19.14
N PRO A 8 -21.57 7.29 -19.19
CA PRO A 8 -21.28 6.54 -17.96
C PRO A 8 -20.05 7.16 -17.31
N ALA A 9 -20.24 7.68 -16.11
CA ALA A 9 -19.12 8.10 -15.26
C ALA A 9 -18.40 6.82 -14.80
N PHE A 10 -17.23 6.55 -15.36
CA PHE A 10 -16.36 5.49 -14.85
C PHE A 10 -15.86 5.93 -13.47
N ALA A 11 -15.85 4.99 -12.52
CA ALA A 11 -15.24 5.23 -11.22
C ALA A 11 -13.74 5.45 -11.41
N ALA A 12 -13.19 6.48 -10.76
CA ALA A 12 -11.76 6.74 -10.79
C ALA A 12 -10.98 5.54 -10.22
N SER A 13 -9.83 5.26 -10.77
CA SER A 13 -9.01 4.12 -10.41
C SER A 13 -7.58 4.51 -10.04
N LEU A 14 -6.98 3.67 -9.21
CA LEU A 14 -5.64 3.84 -8.68
C LEU A 14 -4.91 2.50 -8.77
N ALA A 15 -3.72 2.49 -9.37
CA ALA A 15 -2.83 1.36 -9.33
C ALA A 15 -1.50 1.76 -8.69
N VAL A 16 -0.92 0.86 -7.92
CA VAL A 16 0.36 1.07 -7.25
C VAL A 16 1.34 0.03 -7.75
N ASN A 17 2.48 0.46 -8.26
CA ASN A 17 3.61 -0.41 -8.55
C ASN A 17 4.66 -0.22 -7.46
N ILE A 18 5.02 -1.31 -6.81
CA ILE A 18 5.98 -1.34 -5.70
C ILE A 18 7.17 -2.19 -6.12
N GLU A 19 8.34 -1.57 -6.19
CA GLU A 19 9.58 -2.30 -6.41
C GLU A 19 10.25 -2.63 -5.08
N ILE A 20 10.46 -3.93 -4.86
CA ILE A 20 11.30 -4.45 -3.77
C ILE A 20 12.68 -4.70 -4.37
N PRO A 21 13.71 -3.96 -3.95
CA PRO A 21 15.03 -4.10 -4.52
C PRO A 21 15.68 -5.43 -4.13
N ARG A 22 16.54 -5.94 -5.01
CA ARG A 22 17.41 -7.06 -4.67
C ARG A 22 18.56 -6.54 -3.81
N LEU A 23 18.63 -7.01 -2.57
CA LEU A 23 19.67 -6.62 -1.63
C LEU A 23 20.70 -7.75 -1.48
N ASN A 24 21.97 -7.36 -1.44
CA ASN A 24 23.07 -8.28 -1.16
C ASN A 24 23.31 -8.29 0.36
N ALA A 25 22.52 -9.07 1.08
CA ALA A 25 22.61 -9.25 2.52
C ALA A 25 23.05 -10.68 2.84
N SER A 26 23.90 -10.85 3.86
CA SER A 26 24.35 -12.18 4.32
C SER A 26 23.20 -13.03 4.84
N GLU A 27 22.20 -12.39 5.42
CA GLU A 27 20.93 -12.98 5.85
C GLU A 27 19.79 -12.12 5.29
N TYR A 28 19.07 -12.65 4.30
CA TYR A 28 17.99 -11.93 3.65
C TYR A 28 16.63 -12.49 4.02
N HIS A 29 15.81 -11.65 4.59
CA HIS A 29 14.38 -11.90 4.80
C HIS A 29 13.56 -10.98 3.89
N ARG A 30 12.43 -11.47 3.39
CA ARG A 30 11.51 -10.65 2.61
C ARG A 30 10.91 -9.57 3.51
N PRO A 31 10.84 -8.31 3.06
CA PRO A 31 10.29 -7.24 3.88
C PRO A 31 8.79 -7.41 4.13
N TYR A 32 8.34 -6.97 5.28
CA TYR A 32 6.94 -6.61 5.50
C TYR A 32 6.68 -5.29 4.82
N VAL A 33 5.54 -5.16 4.14
CA VAL A 33 5.18 -3.94 3.41
C VAL A 33 3.74 -3.57 3.70
N ALA A 34 3.50 -2.34 4.11
CA ALA A 34 2.17 -1.76 4.22
C ALA A 34 2.00 -0.63 3.21
N THR A 35 0.83 -0.58 2.59
CA THR A 35 0.45 0.45 1.61
C THR A 35 -0.89 1.04 2.02
N TRP A 36 -0.95 2.37 2.18
CA TRP A 36 -2.18 3.05 2.59
C TRP A 36 -2.32 4.42 1.96
N ILE A 37 -3.54 4.93 2.00
CA ILE A 37 -3.87 6.31 1.64
C ILE A 37 -4.00 7.12 2.92
N GLU A 38 -3.32 8.25 2.96
CA GLU A 38 -3.31 9.17 4.09
C GLU A 38 -3.92 10.51 3.69
N ARG A 39 -4.75 11.07 4.58
CA ARG A 39 -5.32 12.41 4.40
C ARG A 39 -4.29 13.48 4.73
N ALA A 40 -4.62 14.73 4.40
CA ALA A 40 -3.76 15.88 4.68
C ALA A 40 -3.43 16.07 6.18
N ASP A 41 -4.32 15.64 7.07
CA ASP A 41 -4.13 15.65 8.53
C ASP A 41 -3.35 14.42 9.06
N ASN A 42 -2.79 13.61 8.18
CA ASN A 42 -2.06 12.36 8.46
C ASN A 42 -2.92 11.22 9.05
N THR A 43 -4.24 11.29 8.95
CA THR A 43 -5.10 10.16 9.28
C THR A 43 -5.20 9.19 8.11
N VAL A 44 -5.37 7.90 8.38
CA VAL A 44 -5.54 6.87 7.35
C VAL A 44 -6.92 6.98 6.73
N ALA A 45 -6.98 7.15 5.41
CA ALA A 45 -8.22 7.06 4.65
C ALA A 45 -8.57 5.60 4.35
N GLY A 46 -7.56 4.77 4.11
CA GLY A 46 -7.73 3.34 3.89
C GLY A 46 -6.40 2.63 3.78
N THR A 47 -6.29 1.45 4.38
CA THR A 47 -5.17 0.54 4.17
C THR A 47 -5.46 -0.30 2.93
N LEU A 48 -4.58 -0.24 1.93
CA LEU A 48 -4.78 -0.91 0.65
C LEU A 48 -4.16 -2.32 0.62
N ALA A 49 -2.99 -2.49 1.24
CA ALA A 49 -2.31 -3.77 1.30
C ALA A 49 -1.39 -3.87 2.51
N VAL A 50 -1.30 -5.06 3.06
CA VAL A 50 -0.32 -5.41 4.10
C VAL A 50 0.25 -6.78 3.77
N TRP A 51 1.56 -6.82 3.49
CA TRP A 51 2.29 -8.06 3.21
C TRP A 51 3.14 -8.44 4.41
N TYR A 52 2.90 -9.62 4.95
CA TYR A 52 3.59 -10.10 6.14
C TYR A 52 3.76 -11.62 6.12
N ASP A 53 4.43 -12.20 7.09
CA ASP A 53 4.49 -13.65 7.25
C ASP A 53 3.14 -14.16 7.76
N VAL A 54 2.33 -14.70 6.85
CA VAL A 54 0.97 -15.16 7.12
C VAL A 54 0.90 -16.52 7.79
N ARG A 55 2.07 -17.17 8.06
CA ARG A 55 2.11 -18.45 8.73
C ARG A 55 1.59 -18.34 10.16
N THR A 56 0.83 -19.35 10.58
CA THR A 56 0.31 -19.47 11.95
C THR A 56 1.33 -20.13 12.89
N LYS A 57 1.07 -20.12 14.18
CA LYS A 57 1.91 -20.80 15.18
C LYS A 57 2.16 -22.27 14.86
N THR A 58 1.20 -22.94 14.24
CA THR A 58 1.27 -24.38 13.95
C THR A 58 2.34 -24.73 12.93
N ASN A 59 2.62 -23.82 11.98
CA ASN A 59 3.54 -24.06 10.86
C ASN A 59 4.69 -23.04 10.79
N ASN A 60 4.90 -22.28 11.86
CA ASN A 60 6.00 -21.34 11.98
C ASN A 60 6.67 -21.50 13.36
N PRO A 61 7.90 -22.05 13.43
CA PRO A 61 8.61 -22.25 14.69
C PRO A 61 8.94 -20.94 15.41
N GLU A 62 9.00 -19.82 14.70
CA GLU A 62 9.23 -18.48 15.26
C GLU A 62 7.95 -17.84 15.81
N GLY A 63 6.80 -18.48 15.65
CA GLY A 63 5.49 -18.01 16.07
C GLY A 63 4.74 -17.27 14.97
N GLU A 64 3.66 -16.60 15.34
CA GLU A 64 2.84 -15.86 14.38
C GLU A 64 3.55 -14.62 13.84
N GLY A 65 3.55 -14.47 12.51
CA GLY A 65 4.16 -13.32 11.84
C GLY A 65 3.49 -11.98 12.17
N THR A 66 2.24 -12.00 12.63
CA THR A 66 1.51 -10.80 13.07
C THR A 66 2.18 -10.03 14.20
N LYS A 67 2.98 -10.69 15.03
CA LYS A 67 3.71 -10.05 16.14
C LYS A 67 4.72 -8.99 15.65
N TRP A 68 5.16 -9.07 14.39
CA TRP A 68 6.15 -8.17 13.80
C TRP A 68 5.54 -7.02 12.98
N LEU A 69 4.20 -6.98 12.82
CA LEU A 69 3.51 -5.89 12.11
C LEU A 69 3.84 -4.52 12.69
N LYS A 70 4.09 -4.44 14.00
CA LYS A 70 4.51 -3.22 14.72
C LYS A 70 5.84 -2.64 14.25
N ASP A 71 6.65 -3.42 13.52
CA ASP A 71 7.94 -2.95 13.00
C ASP A 71 7.75 -1.98 11.82
N MET A 72 6.62 -2.05 11.15
CA MET A 72 6.13 -0.99 10.26
C MET A 72 5.55 0.14 11.10
N ARG A 73 6.43 0.91 11.71
CA ARG A 73 6.13 1.82 12.83
C ARG A 73 5.18 2.94 12.47
N GLN A 74 5.29 3.50 11.27
CA GLN A 74 4.42 4.59 10.85
C GLN A 74 3.01 4.10 10.59
N TRP A 75 2.86 3.05 9.78
CA TRP A 75 1.58 2.41 9.53
C TRP A 75 0.91 1.96 10.83
N TRP A 76 1.68 1.31 11.72
CA TRP A 76 1.19 0.81 13.00
C TRP A 76 0.59 1.92 13.87
N ARG A 77 1.30 3.06 13.98
CA ARG A 77 0.83 4.22 14.74
C ARG A 77 -0.33 4.94 14.09
N ARG A 78 -0.40 4.96 12.75
CA ARG A 78 -1.47 5.64 12.01
C ARG A 78 -2.80 4.90 12.07
N GLY A 79 -2.80 3.58 12.26
CA GLY A 79 -4.03 2.79 12.31
C GLY A 79 -3.83 1.29 12.19
N GLY A 80 -2.63 0.82 11.87
CA GLY A 80 -2.37 -0.61 11.68
C GLY A 80 -2.69 -1.45 12.91
N ARG A 81 -2.42 -0.93 14.11
CA ARG A 81 -2.73 -1.62 15.36
C ARG A 81 -4.23 -1.86 15.61
N GLU A 82 -5.08 -1.05 14.99
CA GLU A 82 -6.54 -1.17 15.06
C GLU A 82 -7.09 -2.16 14.03
N LEU A 83 -6.26 -2.58 13.06
CA LEU A 83 -6.66 -3.47 12.00
C LEU A 83 -6.57 -4.93 12.45
N ALA A 84 -7.72 -5.60 12.52
CA ALA A 84 -7.78 -7.04 12.81
C ALA A 84 -7.43 -7.84 11.54
N VAL A 85 -6.20 -8.32 11.45
CA VAL A 85 -5.74 -9.15 10.33
C VAL A 85 -6.02 -10.64 10.58
N PRO A 86 -6.30 -11.46 9.55
CA PRO A 86 -6.29 -11.12 8.13
C PRO A 86 -7.54 -10.36 7.67
N VAL A 87 -7.37 -9.50 6.66
CA VAL A 87 -8.46 -8.77 6.01
C VAL A 87 -8.46 -9.12 4.52
N ASP A 88 -9.57 -9.61 4.00
CA ASP A 88 -9.72 -9.98 2.60
C ASP A 88 -9.42 -8.80 1.67
N GLY A 89 -8.65 -9.07 0.61
CA GLY A 89 -8.24 -8.07 -0.36
C GLY A 89 -7.14 -7.10 0.12
N VAL A 90 -6.77 -7.14 1.40
CA VAL A 90 -5.74 -6.30 2.02
C VAL A 90 -4.51 -7.10 2.37
N THR A 91 -4.67 -8.17 3.14
CA THR A 91 -3.55 -8.94 3.68
C THR A 91 -3.06 -10.02 2.72
N GLY A 92 -1.76 -10.20 2.66
CA GLY A 92 -1.12 -11.24 1.85
C GLY A 92 0.29 -11.54 2.34
N ALA A 93 0.89 -12.56 1.74
CA ALA A 93 2.24 -12.97 2.06
C ALA A 93 3.27 -11.94 1.58
N THR A 94 4.44 -11.94 2.23
CA THR A 94 5.61 -11.18 1.79
C THR A 94 5.97 -11.49 0.34
N LYS A 95 6.48 -10.50 -0.39
CA LYS A 95 6.84 -10.60 -1.79
C LYS A 95 8.35 -10.69 -1.98
N PRO A 96 8.81 -11.42 -3.02
CA PRO A 96 10.23 -11.43 -3.38
C PRO A 96 10.68 -10.09 -3.99
N ALA A 97 12.00 -9.91 -4.13
CA ALA A 97 12.55 -8.82 -4.93
C ALA A 97 11.92 -8.80 -6.34
N GLY A 98 11.61 -7.62 -6.83
CA GLY A 98 10.94 -7.40 -8.11
C GLY A 98 9.88 -6.33 -8.05
N LYS A 99 9.14 -6.18 -9.15
CA LYS A 99 8.05 -5.21 -9.28
C LYS A 99 6.70 -5.90 -9.05
N HIS A 100 5.88 -5.30 -8.18
CA HIS A 100 4.56 -5.82 -7.83
C HIS A 100 3.51 -4.75 -8.06
N GLN A 101 2.42 -5.12 -8.72
CA GLN A 101 1.32 -4.19 -9.03
C GLN A 101 0.08 -4.55 -8.23
N LEU A 102 -0.56 -3.52 -7.69
CA LEU A 102 -1.87 -3.56 -7.04
C LEU A 102 -2.80 -2.59 -7.77
N SER A 103 -4.05 -2.98 -8.01
CA SER A 103 -5.03 -2.15 -8.69
C SER A 103 -6.30 -2.04 -7.87
N PHE A 104 -6.85 -0.84 -7.80
CA PHE A 104 -8.01 -0.52 -6.98
C PHE A 104 -8.99 0.37 -7.73
N ASN A 105 -10.28 0.18 -7.48
CA ASN A 105 -11.36 1.03 -7.96
C ASN A 105 -12.02 1.70 -6.77
N GLU A 106 -12.33 2.99 -6.90
CA GLU A 106 -13.02 3.75 -5.86
C GLU A 106 -14.33 3.07 -5.43
N GLY A 107 -14.54 2.99 -4.13
CA GLY A 107 -15.73 2.39 -3.55
C GLY A 107 -15.79 0.87 -3.60
N THR A 108 -14.79 0.21 -4.17
CA THR A 108 -14.63 -1.24 -4.14
C THR A 108 -13.55 -1.60 -3.11
N ALA A 109 -13.92 -2.35 -2.07
CA ALA A 109 -12.96 -2.73 -1.03
C ALA A 109 -11.68 -3.33 -1.63
N PRO A 110 -10.49 -3.00 -1.09
CA PRO A 110 -10.25 -2.21 0.12
C PRO A 110 -10.19 -0.69 -0.08
N MET A 111 -10.37 -0.18 -1.31
CA MET A 111 -10.32 1.24 -1.58
C MET A 111 -11.65 1.91 -1.24
N PRO A 112 -11.70 2.79 -0.23
CA PRO A 112 -12.92 3.50 0.12
C PRO A 112 -13.26 4.55 -0.93
N LYS A 113 -14.48 5.04 -0.90
CA LYS A 113 -14.87 6.25 -1.61
C LYS A 113 -14.21 7.44 -0.92
N LEU A 114 -13.39 8.20 -1.66
CA LEU A 114 -12.64 9.33 -1.13
C LEU A 114 -13.37 10.64 -1.40
N VAL A 115 -13.42 11.51 -0.39
CA VAL A 115 -13.85 12.89 -0.57
C VAL A 115 -12.83 13.61 -1.44
N PRO A 116 -13.25 14.46 -2.41
CA PRO A 116 -12.32 15.24 -3.22
C PRO A 116 -11.33 16.04 -2.38
N GLY A 117 -10.05 15.98 -2.71
CA GLY A 117 -9.01 16.70 -1.97
C GLY A 117 -7.61 16.13 -2.14
N ALA A 118 -6.72 16.60 -1.29
CA ALA A 118 -5.31 16.22 -1.27
C ALA A 118 -5.07 14.99 -0.38
N TYR A 119 -4.30 14.03 -0.90
CA TYR A 119 -3.94 12.79 -0.23
C TYR A 119 -2.47 12.45 -0.45
N LYS A 120 -1.98 11.47 0.27
CA LYS A 120 -0.70 10.81 0.03
C LYS A 120 -0.91 9.31 -0.07
N LEU A 121 -0.30 8.69 -1.07
CA LEU A 121 -0.01 7.27 -1.04
C LEU A 121 1.23 7.08 -0.18
N VAL A 122 1.19 6.17 0.77
CA VAL A 122 2.34 5.87 1.63
C VAL A 122 2.64 4.38 1.56
N VAL A 123 3.91 4.05 1.38
CA VAL A 123 4.42 2.67 1.39
C VAL A 123 5.51 2.60 2.45
N GLU A 124 5.36 1.67 3.38
CA GLU A 124 6.36 1.41 4.42
C GLU A 124 6.84 -0.03 4.31
N ALA A 125 8.16 -0.22 4.32
CA ALA A 125 8.78 -1.53 4.37
C ALA A 125 9.62 -1.67 5.64
N ALA A 126 9.56 -2.84 6.26
CA ALA A 126 10.42 -3.22 7.38
C ALA A 126 10.93 -4.65 7.15
N ARG A 127 12.24 -4.83 7.22
CA ARG A 127 12.89 -6.12 6.97
C ARG A 127 13.61 -6.63 8.21
N GLU A 128 13.36 -7.88 8.54
CA GLU A 128 14.08 -8.58 9.61
C GLU A 128 15.59 -8.60 9.31
N VAL A 129 16.40 -8.32 10.33
CA VAL A 129 17.87 -8.15 10.19
C VAL A 129 18.18 -7.14 9.06
N GLY A 130 17.41 -6.07 8.98
CA GLY A 130 17.52 -5.05 7.95
C GLY A 130 17.01 -3.71 8.41
N GLY A 131 16.67 -2.87 7.44
CA GLY A 131 16.19 -1.53 7.64
C GLY A 131 14.67 -1.40 7.65
N ARG A 132 14.27 -0.14 7.73
CA ARG A 132 12.90 0.32 7.58
C ARG A 132 12.90 1.58 6.73
N GLU A 133 12.00 1.65 5.78
CA GLU A 133 11.88 2.79 4.89
C GLU A 133 10.43 3.15 4.63
N VAL A 134 10.16 4.44 4.50
CA VAL A 134 8.85 4.99 4.15
C VAL A 134 9.00 5.85 2.91
N VAL A 135 8.17 5.61 1.92
CA VAL A 135 8.08 6.41 0.70
C VAL A 135 6.66 6.92 0.56
N SER A 136 6.48 8.19 0.24
CA SER A 136 5.16 8.80 0.04
C SER A 136 5.08 9.57 -1.27
N ILE A 137 3.89 9.53 -1.89
CA ILE A 137 3.57 10.24 -3.13
C ILE A 137 2.31 11.07 -2.89
N PRO A 138 2.39 12.42 -2.93
CA PRO A 138 1.20 13.27 -2.85
C PRO A 138 0.39 13.17 -4.14
N PHE A 139 -0.93 13.22 -4.02
CA PHE A 139 -1.84 13.23 -5.16
C PHE A 139 -3.14 13.96 -4.83
N GLN A 140 -3.87 14.35 -5.87
CA GLN A 140 -5.22 14.92 -5.78
C GLN A 140 -6.25 13.87 -6.18
N TRP A 141 -7.36 13.84 -5.48
CA TRP A 141 -8.48 12.96 -5.79
C TRP A 141 -9.78 13.74 -5.98
N PRO A 142 -10.62 13.42 -6.97
CA PRO A 142 -10.32 12.52 -8.08
C PRO A 142 -9.30 13.14 -9.04
N PRO A 143 -8.56 12.33 -9.80
CA PRO A 143 -7.65 12.87 -10.81
C PRO A 143 -8.45 13.50 -11.95
N THR A 144 -7.99 14.65 -12.46
CA THR A 144 -8.60 15.34 -13.61
C THR A 144 -8.10 14.78 -14.93
N ALA A 145 -6.94 14.15 -14.92
CA ALA A 145 -6.33 13.48 -16.07
C ALA A 145 -5.50 12.29 -15.59
N ALA A 146 -5.21 11.36 -16.48
CA ALA A 146 -4.31 10.24 -16.18
C ALA A 146 -2.92 10.76 -15.81
N THR A 147 -2.40 10.36 -14.66
CA THR A 147 -1.07 10.74 -14.17
C THR A 147 -0.35 9.55 -13.55
N GLN A 148 0.98 9.60 -13.55
CA GLN A 148 1.83 8.53 -13.05
C GLN A 148 2.98 9.09 -12.18
N PRO A 149 2.71 9.77 -11.04
CA PRO A 149 3.75 10.24 -10.17
C PRO A 149 4.55 9.07 -9.58
N THR A 150 5.85 9.29 -9.40
CA THR A 150 6.78 8.31 -8.86
C THR A 150 7.55 8.88 -7.68
N ALA A 151 8.03 8.00 -6.82
CA ALA A 151 9.05 8.29 -5.82
C ALA A 151 9.94 7.06 -5.66
N THR A 152 11.18 7.26 -5.26
CA THR A 152 12.14 6.15 -5.13
C THR A 152 12.67 6.10 -3.70
N GLY A 153 12.68 4.91 -3.15
CA GLY A 153 13.33 4.63 -1.87
C GLY A 153 14.86 4.63 -2.02
N LYS A 154 15.53 4.47 -0.90
CA LYS A 154 17.02 4.51 -0.84
C LYS A 154 17.62 3.14 -0.56
N GLU A 155 16.92 2.27 0.15
CA GLU A 155 17.45 0.99 0.63
C GLU A 155 16.43 -0.14 0.53
N GLU A 156 15.35 -0.08 1.31
CA GLU A 156 14.38 -1.18 1.45
C GLU A 156 13.28 -1.16 0.39
N LEU A 157 13.09 -0.01 -0.26
CA LEU A 157 12.14 0.19 -1.36
C LEU A 157 12.87 0.74 -2.57
N GLY A 158 12.49 0.25 -3.76
CA GLY A 158 12.89 0.81 -5.03
C GLY A 158 11.92 1.89 -5.51
N GLU A 159 11.60 1.87 -6.79
CA GLU A 159 10.62 2.80 -7.36
C GLU A 159 9.20 2.44 -6.90
N ILE A 160 8.48 3.45 -6.43
CA ILE A 160 7.04 3.41 -6.22
C ILE A 160 6.39 4.27 -7.29
N LYS A 161 5.45 3.72 -8.03
CA LYS A 161 4.70 4.45 -9.05
C LYS A 161 3.21 4.37 -8.74
N LEU A 162 2.56 5.53 -8.75
CA LEU A 162 1.13 5.66 -8.56
C LEU A 162 0.47 6.00 -9.90
N ASP A 163 -0.33 5.07 -10.41
CA ASP A 163 -1.13 5.24 -11.61
C ASP A 163 -2.51 5.73 -11.23
N LEU A 164 -2.89 6.91 -11.68
CA LEU A 164 -4.21 7.51 -11.44
C LEU A 164 -4.95 7.69 -12.75
N LYS A 165 -6.19 7.26 -12.79
CA LYS A 165 -7.09 7.43 -13.94
C LYS A 165 -8.44 7.98 -13.47
N PRO A 166 -8.98 9.02 -14.20
CA PRO A 166 -10.33 9.54 -13.97
C PRO A 166 -11.40 8.50 -14.14
#